data_e5c353142be67fe7fe085e49fbe86a3c
#
_entry.id   e5c353142be67fe7fe085e49fbe86a3c
#
_cell.length_a   1.000
_cell.length_b   1.000
_cell.length_c   1.000
_cell.angle_alpha   90.00
_cell.angle_beta   90.00
_cell.angle_gamma   90.00
#
_symmetry.space_group_name_H-M   'P 1'
#
loop_
_entity.id
_entity.type
_entity.pdbx_description
1 polymer ?
#
loop_
_entity_poly.entity_id
_entity_poly.type
_entity_poly.pdbx_seq_one_letter_code
_entity_poly.pdbx_strand_id
1 'polypeptide(L)'
;YLNIDLDKSFDDLMIATYLLNYNTKEDLSYLMNSDNIGILFSDQLYKNKNVTIEEIAEHAVKKCKYIYENKDRFLNEITTKDFTYLYEKIELPTCYVLADMEYTGVYTSLEVLNEMKSEIEIKMDILSQEIYNLAGEEFNILSPKQLGKILFEYIYNLVKNNLMKKEYMDQI
;
A
#
# COMPACT_ATOMS: atom_id res chain seq x y z
N TYR A 1 -10.11 -10.28 -15.72
CA TYR A 1 -11.42 -10.87 -15.85
C TYR A 1 -11.53 -11.62 -17.16
N LEU A 2 -10.95 -12.84 -17.18
CA LEU A 2 -10.77 -13.63 -18.40
C LEU A 2 -11.90 -14.62 -18.65
N ASN A 3 -13.00 -14.59 -17.87
CA ASN A 3 -14.10 -15.56 -17.91
C ASN A 3 -13.60 -17.03 -17.87
N ILE A 4 -12.54 -17.28 -17.10
CA ILE A 4 -12.02 -18.63 -16.89
C ILE A 4 -12.73 -19.20 -15.66
N ASP A 5 -13.52 -20.24 -15.88
CA ASP A 5 -14.10 -21.03 -14.78
C ASP A 5 -12.99 -21.93 -14.21
N LEU A 6 -12.46 -21.57 -13.05
CA LEU A 6 -11.48 -22.39 -12.35
C LEU A 6 -12.23 -23.46 -11.57
N ASP A 7 -11.84 -24.72 -11.77
CA ASP A 7 -12.27 -25.81 -10.88
C ASP A 7 -11.94 -25.43 -9.44
N LYS A 8 -12.90 -25.66 -8.53
CA LYS A 8 -12.84 -25.20 -7.13
C LYS A 8 -11.76 -25.88 -6.28
N SER A 9 -10.90 -26.69 -6.87
CA SER A 9 -9.74 -27.33 -6.23
C SER A 9 -8.44 -26.72 -6.75
N PHE A 10 -7.97 -25.68 -6.13
CA PHE A 10 -6.63 -25.14 -6.39
C PHE A 10 -5.87 -24.98 -5.07
N ASP A 11 -4.55 -25.07 -5.17
CA ASP A 11 -3.64 -24.68 -4.10
C ASP A 11 -3.02 -23.33 -4.42
N ASP A 12 -2.80 -22.52 -3.42
CA ASP A 12 -2.12 -21.23 -3.54
C ASP A 12 -0.82 -21.23 -2.71
N LEU A 13 0.32 -21.18 -3.41
CA LEU A 13 1.62 -21.22 -2.77
C LEU A 13 1.91 -19.96 -1.97
N MET A 14 1.39 -18.80 -2.39
CA MET A 14 1.58 -17.55 -1.66
C MET A 14 0.86 -17.60 -0.31
N ILE A 15 -0.36 -18.12 -0.27
CA ILE A 15 -1.14 -18.31 0.96
C ILE A 15 -0.46 -19.34 1.86
N ALA A 16 -0.06 -20.49 1.31
CA ALA A 16 0.64 -21.53 2.08
C ALA A 16 1.91 -20.97 2.74
N THR A 17 2.73 -20.26 1.98
CA THR A 17 3.98 -19.68 2.50
C THR A 17 3.76 -18.51 3.44
N TYR A 18 2.68 -17.75 3.27
CA TYR A 18 2.26 -16.73 4.23
C TYR A 18 1.92 -17.34 5.59
N LEU A 19 1.09 -18.37 5.63
CA LEU A 19 0.73 -19.09 6.86
C LEU A 19 1.95 -19.69 7.55
N LEU A 20 2.92 -20.14 6.78
CA LEU A 20 4.18 -20.70 7.26
C LEU A 20 5.19 -19.60 7.70
N ASN A 21 4.80 -18.34 7.59
CA ASN A 21 5.61 -17.17 7.96
C ASN A 21 6.90 -17.01 7.12
N TYR A 22 6.86 -17.41 5.86
CA TYR A 22 7.92 -17.09 4.91
C TYR A 22 7.83 -15.64 4.46
N ASN A 23 8.96 -15.02 4.16
CA ASN A 23 9.01 -13.65 3.66
C ASN A 23 8.69 -13.60 2.16
N THR A 24 7.42 -13.63 1.81
CA THR A 24 6.95 -13.57 0.42
C THR A 24 6.51 -12.17 0.01
N LYS A 25 6.16 -11.32 0.98
CA LYS A 25 5.47 -10.04 0.73
C LYS A 25 4.32 -10.28 -0.28
N GLU A 26 4.25 -9.51 -1.34
CA GLU A 26 3.23 -9.66 -2.39
C GLU A 26 3.83 -10.20 -3.70
N ASP A 27 5.02 -10.81 -3.64
CA ASP A 27 5.73 -11.29 -4.82
C ASP A 27 6.51 -12.57 -4.52
N LEU A 28 6.19 -13.65 -5.23
CA LEU A 28 6.87 -14.94 -5.14
C LEU A 28 8.39 -14.83 -5.35
N SER A 29 8.86 -13.80 -6.03
CA SER A 29 10.29 -13.55 -6.24
C SER A 29 11.07 -13.42 -4.93
N TYR A 30 10.44 -12.99 -3.82
CA TYR A 30 11.09 -12.94 -2.51
C TYR A 30 11.44 -14.34 -2.00
N LEU A 31 10.50 -15.26 -2.13
CA LEU A 31 10.70 -16.66 -1.74
C LEU A 31 11.75 -17.33 -2.63
N MET A 32 11.63 -17.14 -3.95
CA MET A 32 12.58 -17.72 -4.92
C MET A 32 14.00 -17.23 -4.68
N ASN A 33 14.20 -15.95 -4.39
CA ASN A 33 15.52 -15.39 -4.09
C ASN A 33 16.04 -15.86 -2.73
N SER A 34 15.18 -16.13 -1.75
CA SER A 34 15.61 -16.75 -0.49
C SER A 34 16.08 -18.21 -0.66
N ASP A 35 15.55 -18.91 -1.67
CA ASP A 35 16.00 -20.24 -2.09
C ASP A 35 17.18 -20.17 -3.10
N ASN A 36 17.85 -19.02 -3.23
CA ASN A 36 18.98 -18.75 -4.12
C ASN A 36 18.67 -18.87 -5.63
N ILE A 37 17.41 -18.74 -6.02
CA ILE A 37 17.01 -18.66 -7.42
C ILE A 37 17.03 -17.20 -7.82
N GLY A 38 18.05 -16.77 -8.54
CA GLY A 38 18.20 -15.38 -9.00
C GLY A 38 17.07 -14.98 -9.96
N ILE A 39 16.07 -14.24 -9.47
CA ILE A 39 14.96 -13.73 -10.28
C ILE A 39 14.72 -12.25 -9.94
N LEU A 40 14.40 -11.44 -10.95
CA LEU A 40 13.99 -10.05 -10.73
C LEU A 40 12.67 -9.99 -9.96
N PHE A 41 12.52 -8.96 -9.12
CA PHE A 41 11.21 -8.68 -8.54
C PHE A 41 10.23 -8.20 -9.62
N SER A 42 8.96 -8.56 -9.49
CA SER A 42 7.92 -8.19 -10.45
C SER A 42 7.87 -6.68 -10.69
N ASP A 43 7.99 -5.90 -9.64
CA ASP A 43 8.05 -4.44 -9.72
C ASP A 43 9.20 -3.91 -10.57
N GLN A 44 10.37 -4.52 -10.46
CA GLN A 44 11.54 -4.12 -11.26
C GLN A 44 11.35 -4.48 -12.73
N LEU A 45 10.78 -5.65 -13.00
CA LEU A 45 10.51 -6.10 -14.36
C LEU A 45 9.47 -5.21 -15.04
N TYR A 46 8.30 -5.01 -14.40
CA TYR A 46 7.18 -4.31 -15.02
C TYR A 46 7.32 -2.77 -15.04
N LYS A 47 8.14 -2.18 -14.17
CA LYS A 47 8.49 -0.75 -14.23
C LYS A 47 9.52 -0.43 -15.31
N ASN A 48 10.21 -1.42 -15.84
CA ASN A 48 11.15 -1.24 -16.94
C ASN A 48 10.39 -1.01 -18.26
N LYS A 49 10.46 0.21 -18.79
CA LYS A 49 9.79 0.58 -20.07
C LYS A 49 10.30 -0.17 -21.30
N ASN A 50 11.47 -0.79 -21.19
CA ASN A 50 12.12 -1.50 -22.30
C ASN A 50 12.01 -3.02 -22.15
N VAL A 51 11.19 -3.53 -21.21
CA VAL A 51 10.99 -4.96 -21.03
C VAL A 51 10.36 -5.58 -22.29
N THR A 52 10.88 -6.72 -22.69
CA THR A 52 10.34 -7.48 -23.84
C THR A 52 9.30 -8.49 -23.40
N ILE A 53 8.47 -8.96 -24.33
CA ILE A 53 7.47 -10.01 -24.07
C ILE A 53 8.19 -11.31 -23.67
N GLU A 54 9.34 -11.59 -24.28
CA GLU A 54 10.16 -12.76 -24.01
C GLU A 54 10.69 -12.75 -22.57
N GLU A 55 11.15 -11.62 -22.06
CA GLU A 55 11.59 -11.46 -20.68
C GLU A 55 10.45 -11.67 -19.69
N ILE A 56 9.27 -11.13 -19.99
CA ILE A 56 8.05 -11.36 -19.18
C ILE A 56 7.68 -12.85 -19.19
N ALA A 57 7.69 -13.48 -20.35
CA ALA A 57 7.36 -14.89 -20.48
C ALA A 57 8.36 -15.77 -19.73
N GLU A 58 9.65 -15.52 -19.86
CA GLU A 58 10.71 -16.24 -19.13
C GLU A 58 10.53 -16.11 -17.62
N HIS A 59 10.25 -14.89 -17.13
CA HIS A 59 9.99 -14.65 -15.72
C HIS A 59 8.76 -15.42 -15.22
N ALA A 60 7.67 -15.43 -15.98
CA ALA A 60 6.46 -16.18 -15.65
C ALA A 60 6.72 -17.70 -15.62
N VAL A 61 7.43 -18.22 -16.62
CA VAL A 61 7.80 -19.65 -16.69
C VAL A 61 8.66 -20.07 -15.49
N LYS A 62 9.63 -19.24 -15.09
CA LYS A 62 10.45 -19.51 -13.89
C LYS A 62 9.59 -19.60 -12.62
N LYS A 63 8.61 -18.71 -12.46
CA LYS A 63 7.67 -18.75 -11.32
C LYS A 63 6.78 -19.98 -11.37
N CYS A 64 6.19 -20.31 -12.50
CA CYS A 64 5.36 -21.52 -12.66
C CYS A 64 6.15 -22.79 -12.35
N LYS A 65 7.38 -22.88 -12.85
CA LYS A 65 8.27 -24.01 -12.56
C LYS A 65 8.54 -24.13 -11.06
N TYR A 66 8.89 -23.01 -10.42
CA TYR A 66 9.15 -23.01 -8.97
C TYR A 66 7.94 -23.48 -8.16
N ILE A 67 6.74 -22.99 -8.49
CA ILE A 67 5.49 -23.40 -7.84
C ILE A 67 5.31 -24.92 -7.99
N TYR A 68 5.44 -25.42 -9.21
CA TYR A 68 5.27 -26.85 -9.50
C TYR A 68 6.25 -27.73 -8.73
N GLU A 69 7.52 -27.34 -8.67
CA GLU A 69 8.58 -28.11 -8.02
C GLU A 69 8.53 -28.06 -6.49
N ASN A 70 7.94 -27.00 -5.90
CA ASN A 70 7.96 -26.78 -4.45
C ASN A 70 6.61 -26.95 -3.77
N LYS A 71 5.50 -27.11 -4.50
CA LYS A 71 4.16 -27.20 -3.91
C LYS A 71 4.06 -28.26 -2.81
N ASP A 72 4.56 -29.47 -3.08
CA ASP A 72 4.46 -30.59 -2.14
C ASP A 72 5.26 -30.33 -0.85
N ARG A 73 6.39 -29.64 -0.95
CA ARG A 73 7.20 -29.23 0.21
C ARG A 73 6.39 -28.34 1.15
N PHE A 74 5.75 -27.31 0.63
CA PHE A 74 4.99 -26.35 1.46
C PHE A 74 3.68 -26.93 1.96
N LEU A 75 2.96 -27.74 1.16
CA LEU A 75 1.73 -28.39 1.62
C LEU A 75 2.01 -29.42 2.72
N ASN A 76 3.11 -30.16 2.63
CA ASN A 76 3.55 -31.04 3.70
C ASN A 76 3.90 -30.27 4.98
N GLU A 77 4.52 -29.08 4.85
CA GLU A 77 4.81 -28.22 6.00
C GLU A 77 3.55 -27.64 6.64
N ILE A 78 2.53 -27.24 5.86
CA ILE A 78 1.19 -26.87 6.32
C ILE A 78 0.60 -28.00 7.19
N THR A 79 0.66 -29.24 6.71
CA THR A 79 0.16 -30.41 7.43
C THR A 79 0.95 -30.66 8.72
N THR A 80 2.27 -30.59 8.65
CA THR A 80 3.14 -30.85 9.79
C THR A 80 2.97 -29.82 10.92
N LYS A 81 2.65 -28.57 10.57
CA LYS A 81 2.39 -27.48 11.52
C LYS A 81 0.93 -27.37 11.97
N ASP A 82 0.09 -28.32 11.59
CA ASP A 82 -1.36 -28.34 11.92
C ASP A 82 -2.15 -27.14 11.39
N PHE A 83 -1.74 -26.61 10.24
CA PHE A 83 -2.43 -25.49 9.58
C PHE A 83 -3.39 -25.92 8.49
N THR A 84 -3.60 -27.23 8.27
CA THR A 84 -4.46 -27.77 7.20
C THR A 84 -5.87 -27.23 7.26
N TYR A 85 -6.50 -27.19 8.45
CA TYR A 85 -7.85 -26.65 8.60
C TYR A 85 -7.91 -25.16 8.23
N LEU A 86 -6.95 -24.35 8.72
CA LEU A 86 -6.86 -22.93 8.41
C LEU A 86 -6.69 -22.70 6.91
N TYR A 87 -5.77 -23.42 6.29
CA TYR A 87 -5.48 -23.32 4.86
C TYR A 87 -6.68 -23.70 3.99
N GLU A 88 -7.22 -24.93 4.18
CA GLU A 88 -8.25 -25.47 3.29
C GLU A 88 -9.67 -24.96 3.58
N LYS A 89 -9.99 -24.66 4.85
CA LYS A 89 -11.36 -24.33 5.26
C LYS A 89 -11.60 -22.85 5.48
N ILE A 90 -10.54 -22.04 5.60
CA ILE A 90 -10.64 -20.60 5.83
C ILE A 90 -9.98 -19.83 4.70
N GLU A 91 -8.66 -19.98 4.51
CA GLU A 91 -7.90 -19.10 3.59
C GLU A 91 -8.29 -19.32 2.12
N LEU A 92 -8.25 -20.56 1.62
CA LEU A 92 -8.61 -20.84 0.24
C LEU A 92 -10.08 -20.48 -0.09
N PRO A 93 -11.09 -20.82 0.75
CA PRO A 93 -12.45 -20.36 0.49
C PRO A 93 -12.62 -18.85 0.52
N THR A 94 -11.86 -18.15 1.37
CA THR A 94 -11.88 -16.68 1.43
C THR A 94 -11.44 -16.05 0.11
N CYS A 95 -10.49 -16.65 -0.62
CA CYS A 95 -10.09 -16.16 -1.94
C CYS A 95 -11.24 -16.09 -2.94
N TYR A 96 -12.14 -17.07 -2.93
CA TYR A 96 -13.31 -17.07 -3.81
C TYR A 96 -14.27 -15.94 -3.46
N VAL A 97 -14.50 -15.74 -2.15
CA VAL A 97 -15.38 -14.66 -1.68
C VAL A 97 -14.80 -13.30 -2.07
N LEU A 98 -13.51 -13.10 -1.86
CA LEU A 98 -12.84 -11.85 -2.24
C LEU A 98 -12.85 -11.64 -3.75
N ALA A 99 -12.60 -12.68 -4.55
CA ALA A 99 -12.66 -12.59 -6.01
C ALA A 99 -14.05 -12.25 -6.51
N ASP A 100 -15.11 -12.80 -5.90
CA ASP A 100 -16.51 -12.49 -6.23
C ASP A 100 -16.86 -11.04 -5.83
N MET A 101 -16.39 -10.59 -4.66
CA MET A 101 -16.55 -9.20 -4.23
C MET A 101 -15.85 -8.22 -5.18
N GLU A 102 -14.62 -8.53 -5.60
CA GLU A 102 -13.87 -7.71 -6.57
C GLU A 102 -14.54 -7.70 -7.95
N TYR A 103 -15.07 -8.84 -8.39
CA TYR A 103 -15.80 -8.94 -9.66
C TYR A 103 -17.11 -8.16 -9.63
N THR A 104 -17.87 -8.25 -8.56
CA THR A 104 -19.13 -7.54 -8.36
C THR A 104 -18.88 -6.05 -8.20
N GLY A 105 -17.80 -5.67 -7.52
CA GLY A 105 -17.44 -4.30 -7.24
C GLY A 105 -18.36 -3.63 -6.25
N VAL A 106 -18.14 -2.34 -6.06
CA VAL A 106 -18.96 -1.47 -5.21
C VAL A 106 -19.61 -0.40 -6.07
N TYR A 107 -20.92 -0.24 -5.93
CA TYR A 107 -21.61 0.85 -6.63
C TYR A 107 -21.14 2.20 -6.09
N THR A 108 -20.65 3.04 -6.98
CA THR A 108 -20.27 4.43 -6.68
C THR A 108 -21.04 5.37 -7.58
N SER A 109 -21.71 6.37 -6.98
CA SER A 109 -22.35 7.44 -7.72
C SER A 109 -21.32 8.51 -8.06
N LEU A 110 -21.03 8.68 -9.34
CA LEU A 110 -20.16 9.78 -9.82
C LEU A 110 -20.74 11.15 -9.50
N GLU A 111 -22.07 11.28 -9.47
CA GLU A 111 -22.76 12.52 -9.13
C GLU A 111 -22.45 12.91 -7.68
N VAL A 112 -22.69 12.01 -6.72
CA VAL A 112 -22.38 12.23 -5.30
C VAL A 112 -20.89 12.51 -5.08
N LEU A 113 -20.00 11.77 -5.77
CA LEU A 113 -18.56 12.01 -5.66
C LEU A 113 -18.16 13.38 -6.19
N ASN A 114 -18.76 13.87 -7.27
CA ASN A 114 -18.48 15.20 -7.79
C ASN A 114 -19.03 16.31 -6.87
N GLU A 115 -20.20 16.11 -6.27
CA GLU A 115 -20.74 17.03 -5.25
C GLU A 115 -19.80 17.11 -4.05
N MET A 116 -19.41 15.97 -3.49
CA MET A 116 -18.46 15.90 -2.36
C MET A 116 -17.11 16.54 -2.72
N LYS A 117 -16.62 16.30 -3.94
CA LYS A 117 -15.37 16.93 -4.42
C LYS A 117 -15.48 18.45 -4.41
N SER A 118 -16.57 18.98 -4.98
CA SER A 118 -16.79 20.44 -5.05
C SER A 118 -16.89 21.07 -3.66
N GLU A 119 -17.58 20.42 -2.72
CA GLU A 119 -17.65 20.90 -1.34
C GLU A 119 -16.29 20.89 -0.64
N ILE A 120 -15.49 19.83 -0.85
CA ILE A 120 -14.15 19.69 -0.27
C ILE A 120 -13.22 20.77 -0.86
N GLU A 121 -13.25 20.99 -2.18
CA GLU A 121 -12.43 22.01 -2.84
C GLU A 121 -12.72 23.40 -2.28
N ILE A 122 -13.99 23.78 -2.11
CA ILE A 122 -14.36 25.07 -1.51
C ILE A 122 -13.83 25.18 -0.07
N LYS A 123 -13.98 24.13 0.74
CA LYS A 123 -13.47 24.12 2.13
C LYS A 123 -11.94 24.21 2.17
N MET A 124 -11.26 23.52 1.27
CA MET A 124 -9.79 23.57 1.16
C MET A 124 -9.31 24.97 0.81
N ASP A 125 -9.97 25.64 -0.13
CA ASP A 125 -9.62 27.01 -0.52
C ASP A 125 -9.80 28.00 0.64
N ILE A 126 -10.92 27.92 1.37
CA ILE A 126 -11.18 28.76 2.54
C ILE A 126 -10.09 28.54 3.60
N LEU A 127 -9.83 27.28 3.96
CA LEU A 127 -8.81 26.95 4.97
C LEU A 127 -7.40 27.37 4.53
N SER A 128 -7.08 27.23 3.25
CA SER A 128 -5.79 27.65 2.70
C SER A 128 -5.61 29.17 2.83
N GLN A 129 -6.65 29.95 2.53
CA GLN A 129 -6.62 31.40 2.69
C GLN A 129 -6.49 31.80 4.17
N GLU A 130 -7.18 31.12 5.08
CA GLU A 130 -7.02 31.36 6.52
C GLU A 130 -5.59 31.07 6.98
N ILE A 131 -4.99 29.97 6.53
CA ILE A 131 -3.60 29.60 6.84
C ILE A 131 -2.64 30.67 6.31
N TYR A 132 -2.78 31.11 5.07
CA TYR A 132 -1.92 32.16 4.50
C TYR A 132 -2.05 33.49 5.22
N ASN A 133 -3.28 33.86 5.61
CA ASN A 133 -3.52 35.07 6.40
C ASN A 133 -2.85 35.00 7.77
N LEU A 134 -2.90 33.85 8.44
CA LEU A 134 -2.23 33.63 9.72
C LEU A 134 -0.70 33.59 9.59
N ALA A 135 -0.20 32.98 8.51
CA ALA A 135 1.22 32.88 8.23
C ALA A 135 1.84 34.24 7.77
N GLY A 136 1.01 35.11 7.20
CA GLY A 136 1.45 36.40 6.62
C GLY A 136 2.07 36.26 5.22
N GLU A 137 2.18 35.02 4.68
CA GLU A 137 2.68 34.74 3.34
C GLU A 137 2.06 33.46 2.75
N GLU A 138 2.04 33.35 1.43
CA GLU A 138 1.64 32.15 0.73
C GLU A 138 2.83 31.15 0.68
N PHE A 139 2.56 29.87 0.93
CA PHE A 139 3.54 28.79 0.87
C PHE A 139 2.90 27.46 0.50
N ASN A 140 3.68 26.48 0.12
CA ASN A 140 3.15 25.14 -0.15
C ASN A 140 2.84 24.42 1.17
N ILE A 141 1.56 24.41 1.56
CA ILE A 141 1.04 23.77 2.79
C ILE A 141 1.38 22.25 2.83
N LEU A 142 1.44 21.59 1.66
CA LEU A 142 1.80 20.17 1.56
C LEU A 142 3.31 19.90 1.63
N SER A 143 4.14 20.95 1.73
CA SER A 143 5.58 20.80 1.90
C SER A 143 5.96 20.82 3.39
N PRO A 144 6.35 19.68 4.00
CA PRO A 144 6.74 19.65 5.41
C PRO A 144 7.86 20.62 5.75
N LYS A 145 8.77 20.88 4.78
CA LYS A 145 9.89 21.81 4.94
C LYS A 145 9.42 23.27 5.04
N GLN A 146 8.49 23.68 4.17
CA GLN A 146 7.96 25.04 4.19
C GLN A 146 7.04 25.26 5.38
N LEU A 147 6.14 24.32 5.63
CA LEU A 147 5.26 24.33 6.80
C LEU A 147 6.06 24.39 8.11
N GLY A 148 7.10 23.59 8.25
CA GLY A 148 7.97 23.60 9.43
C GLY A 148 8.62 24.97 9.64
N LYS A 149 9.13 25.63 8.58
CA LYS A 149 9.71 26.96 8.68
C LYS A 149 8.69 27.97 9.23
N ILE A 150 7.50 28.03 8.64
CA ILE A 150 6.43 28.95 9.06
C ILE A 150 6.03 28.72 10.52
N LEU A 151 5.81 27.47 10.92
CA LEU A 151 5.44 27.13 12.30
C LEU A 151 6.52 27.54 13.31
N PHE A 152 7.79 27.28 13.02
CA PHE A 152 8.89 27.64 13.92
C PHE A 152 9.07 29.17 14.02
N GLU A 153 8.96 29.91 12.92
CA GLU A 153 9.01 31.38 12.94
C GLU A 153 7.84 31.98 13.72
N TYR A 154 6.63 31.44 13.55
CA TYR A 154 5.44 31.87 14.28
C TYR A 154 5.57 31.62 15.79
N ILE A 155 5.98 30.42 16.19
CA ILE A 155 6.20 30.05 17.61
C ILE A 155 7.30 30.93 18.22
N TYR A 156 8.41 31.13 17.52
CA TYR A 156 9.50 32.00 17.97
C TYR A 156 9.04 33.44 18.24
N ASN A 157 8.26 34.00 17.31
CA ASN A 157 7.72 35.36 17.44
C ASN A 157 6.72 35.48 18.60
N LEU A 158 5.86 34.46 18.80
CA LEU A 158 4.94 34.42 19.94
C LEU A 158 5.69 34.39 21.28
N VAL A 159 6.70 33.56 21.39
CA VAL A 159 7.52 33.42 22.62
C VAL A 159 8.26 34.74 22.88
N LYS A 160 8.88 35.32 21.87
CA LYS A 160 9.59 36.58 21.97
C LYS A 160 8.67 37.74 22.44
N ASN A 161 7.48 37.85 21.84
CA ASN A 161 6.51 38.88 22.20
C ASN A 161 5.97 38.71 23.62
N ASN A 162 5.79 37.45 24.09
CA ASN A 162 5.37 37.19 25.46
C ASN A 162 6.47 37.44 26.50
N LEU A 163 7.72 37.17 26.16
CA LEU A 163 8.87 37.50 27.01
C LEU A 163 9.03 39.00 27.15
N MET A 164 8.93 39.75 26.04
CA MET A 164 8.97 41.23 26.07
C MET A 164 7.84 41.84 26.91
N LYS A 165 6.61 41.28 26.83
CA LYS A 165 5.51 41.74 27.70
C LYS A 165 5.79 41.45 29.18
N LYS A 166 6.43 40.35 29.52
CA LYS A 166 6.77 40.02 30.89
C LYS A 166 7.84 40.94 31.46
N GLU A 167 8.89 41.26 30.70
CA GLU A 167 9.90 42.26 31.09
C GLU A 167 9.34 43.66 31.31
N TYR A 168 8.31 44.08 30.55
CA TYR A 168 7.62 45.36 30.72
C TYR A 168 6.74 45.39 31.96
N MET A 169 6.15 44.23 32.35
CA MET A 169 5.29 44.14 33.56
C MET A 169 6.11 44.05 34.86
N ASP A 170 7.34 43.52 34.77
CA ASP A 170 8.24 43.42 35.94
C ASP A 170 9.00 44.76 36.24
N GLN A 171 8.80 45.80 35.39
CA GLN A 171 9.40 47.16 35.54
C GLN A 171 8.42 48.24 36.04
N ILE A 172 7.14 47.88 36.27
CA ILE A 172 6.09 48.74 36.85
C ILE A 172 5.79 48.26 38.29
#